data_c678d855c62d718db6a1dabbfafc86b5
#
_entry.id   c678d855c62d718db6a1dabbfafc86b5
#
_cell.length_a   1.000
_cell.length_b   1.000
_cell.length_c   1.000
_cell.angle_alpha   90.00
_cell.angle_beta   90.00
_cell.angle_gamma   90.00
#
_symmetry.space_group_name_H-M   'P 1'
#
loop_
_entity.id
_entity.type
_entity.pdbx_description
1 polymer ?
#
loop_
_entity_poly.entity_id
_entity_poly.type
_entity_poly.pdbx_seq_one_letter_code
_entity_poly.pdbx_strand_id
1 'polypeptide(L)'
;MGIPDHMTCLLKNLYAGQEATCPVRTGHGTTDWFQIGKGVHQGCILSPCLFNFYAEHIMRNSRLEEAQAGIKIARRNIHNLKYADDTILMAESEEELKSLLMKVKEESEKVGLKLSIQKNKIMVSGPITSWEIDGEIMETVRVFIFLGSKITAGGDCSQEIKRRLLLGRKAMTNLDSILKSKDKINK
;
A
#
# COMPACT_ATOMS: atom_id res chain seq x y z
N MET A 1 -7.37 -15.26 -14.44
CA MET A 1 -8.11 -14.89 -13.22
C MET A 1 -9.56 -15.37 -13.21
N GLY A 2 -10.04 -16.10 -14.23
CA GLY A 2 -11.38 -16.71 -14.24
C GLY A 2 -12.56 -15.73 -14.28
N ILE A 3 -12.33 -14.49 -14.71
CA ILE A 3 -13.41 -13.51 -14.90
C ILE A 3 -14.13 -13.87 -16.21
N PRO A 4 -15.46 -14.05 -16.20
CA PRO A 4 -16.25 -14.35 -17.39
C PRO A 4 -16.11 -13.28 -18.49
N ASP A 5 -16.08 -13.67 -19.75
CA ASP A 5 -15.85 -12.75 -20.88
C ASP A 5 -16.89 -11.65 -20.98
N HIS A 6 -18.14 -11.92 -20.64
CA HIS A 6 -19.21 -10.91 -20.64
C HIS A 6 -18.94 -9.79 -19.61
N MET A 7 -18.39 -10.13 -18.43
CA MET A 7 -18.01 -9.14 -17.41
C MET A 7 -16.84 -8.29 -17.87
N THR A 8 -15.87 -8.93 -18.53
CA THR A 8 -14.73 -8.22 -19.13
C THR A 8 -15.19 -7.26 -20.22
N CYS A 9 -16.16 -7.67 -21.05
CA CYS A 9 -16.74 -6.82 -22.09
C CYS A 9 -17.49 -5.62 -21.46
N LEU A 10 -18.30 -5.85 -20.43
CA LEU A 10 -18.99 -4.77 -19.70
C LEU A 10 -18.03 -3.76 -19.11
N LEU A 11 -16.95 -4.24 -18.47
CA LEU A 11 -15.92 -3.35 -17.90
C LEU A 11 -15.19 -2.57 -19.00
N LYS A 12 -14.84 -3.20 -20.11
CA LYS A 12 -14.26 -2.49 -21.27
C LYS A 12 -15.18 -1.39 -21.78
N ASN A 13 -16.47 -1.68 -21.94
CA ASN A 13 -17.45 -0.70 -22.41
C ASN A 13 -17.66 0.43 -21.38
N LEU A 14 -17.62 0.12 -20.09
CA LEU A 14 -17.74 1.13 -19.03
C LEU A 14 -16.57 2.13 -19.06
N TYR A 15 -15.38 1.67 -19.40
CA TYR A 15 -14.16 2.50 -19.48
C TYR A 15 -13.81 2.94 -20.91
N ALA A 16 -14.48 2.41 -21.94
CA ALA A 16 -14.29 2.83 -23.32
C ALA A 16 -14.96 4.20 -23.53
N GLY A 17 -14.20 5.13 -24.09
CA GLY A 17 -14.72 6.46 -24.41
C GLY A 17 -14.85 7.41 -23.21
N GLN A 18 -14.33 7.04 -22.03
CA GLN A 18 -14.17 7.97 -20.93
C GLN A 18 -12.96 8.90 -21.17
N GLU A 19 -13.04 9.70 -22.19
CA GLU A 19 -12.24 10.91 -22.30
C GLU A 19 -12.82 11.93 -21.30
N ALA A 20 -12.59 11.70 -20.01
CA ALA A 20 -12.96 12.67 -19.02
C ALA A 20 -11.98 13.85 -19.16
N THR A 21 -12.43 14.86 -19.81
CA THR A 21 -11.79 16.17 -19.76
C THR A 21 -12.13 16.79 -18.42
N CYS A 22 -11.15 17.05 -17.58
CA CYS A 22 -11.38 17.62 -16.26
C CYS A 22 -10.44 18.81 -16.03
N PRO A 23 -10.97 20.01 -15.76
CA PRO A 23 -10.14 21.11 -15.30
C PRO A 23 -9.80 20.92 -13.82
N VAL A 24 -8.56 21.19 -13.45
CA VAL A 24 -8.14 21.19 -12.04
C VAL A 24 -8.20 22.61 -11.50
N ARG A 25 -8.90 22.79 -10.39
CA ARG A 25 -8.91 24.07 -9.68
C ARG A 25 -7.66 24.18 -8.79
N THR A 26 -6.82 25.14 -9.09
CA THR A 26 -5.62 25.44 -8.31
C THR A 26 -5.80 26.76 -7.54
N GLY A 27 -4.92 27.06 -6.60
CA GLY A 27 -4.92 28.36 -5.89
C GLY A 27 -4.73 29.57 -6.80
N HIS A 28 -4.27 29.37 -8.05
CA HIS A 28 -4.03 30.42 -9.06
C HIS A 28 -5.10 30.43 -10.16
N GLY A 29 -6.14 29.63 -10.08
CA GLY A 29 -7.20 29.55 -11.09
C GLY A 29 -7.50 28.10 -11.51
N THR A 30 -8.22 27.96 -12.61
CA THR A 30 -8.59 26.68 -13.19
C THR A 30 -7.68 26.40 -14.38
N THR A 31 -7.15 25.18 -14.47
CA THR A 31 -6.34 24.76 -15.63
C THR A 31 -7.22 24.62 -16.88
N ASP A 32 -6.58 24.58 -18.06
CA ASP A 32 -7.24 24.14 -19.27
C ASP A 32 -7.68 22.67 -19.16
N TRP A 33 -8.63 22.27 -19.98
CA TRP A 33 -9.12 20.91 -20.06
C TRP A 33 -8.01 19.98 -20.59
N PHE A 34 -7.80 18.85 -19.93
CA PHE A 34 -6.86 17.82 -20.36
C PHE A 34 -7.52 16.44 -20.37
N GLN A 35 -7.07 15.57 -21.25
CA GLN A 35 -7.59 14.21 -21.36
C GLN A 35 -6.98 13.30 -20.29
N ILE A 36 -7.84 12.52 -19.63
CA ILE A 36 -7.43 11.46 -18.70
C ILE A 36 -7.43 10.14 -19.48
N GLY A 37 -6.26 9.74 -19.99
CA GLY A 37 -6.13 8.57 -20.85
C GLY A 37 -6.04 7.23 -20.11
N LYS A 38 -5.75 7.21 -18.80
CA LYS A 38 -5.51 5.98 -18.01
C LYS A 38 -5.92 6.17 -16.56
N GLY A 39 -6.36 5.08 -15.93
CA GLY A 39 -6.67 5.04 -14.51
C GLY A 39 -8.09 4.63 -14.22
N VAL A 40 -8.42 4.59 -12.94
CA VAL A 40 -9.77 4.33 -12.43
C VAL A 40 -10.31 5.56 -11.72
N HIS A 41 -11.61 5.79 -11.78
CA HIS A 41 -12.23 6.94 -11.15
C HIS A 41 -12.13 6.88 -9.62
N GLN A 42 -11.56 7.90 -9.02
CA GLN A 42 -11.57 8.06 -7.57
C GLN A 42 -13.01 8.25 -7.08
N GLY A 43 -13.42 7.45 -6.07
CA GLY A 43 -14.80 7.46 -5.55
C GLY A 43 -15.77 6.49 -6.27
N CYS A 44 -15.38 5.85 -7.37
CA CYS A 44 -16.18 4.80 -7.99
C CYS A 44 -16.12 3.51 -7.15
N ILE A 45 -17.26 2.87 -6.94
CA ILE A 45 -17.36 1.63 -6.15
C ILE A 45 -16.54 0.46 -6.73
N LEU A 46 -16.29 0.44 -8.04
CA LEU A 46 -15.53 -0.58 -8.72
C LEU A 46 -14.01 -0.35 -8.64
N SER A 47 -13.57 0.88 -8.43
CA SER A 47 -12.15 1.24 -8.47
C SER A 47 -11.28 0.47 -7.48
N PRO A 48 -11.66 0.25 -6.21
CA PRO A 48 -10.87 -0.57 -5.29
C PRO A 48 -10.74 -2.02 -5.76
N CYS A 49 -11.82 -2.60 -6.29
CA CYS A 49 -11.79 -3.97 -6.81
C CYS A 49 -10.86 -4.10 -8.03
N LEU A 50 -10.96 -3.17 -8.98
CA LEU A 50 -10.11 -3.15 -10.17
C LEU A 50 -8.63 -2.96 -9.80
N PHE A 51 -8.35 -2.07 -8.87
CA PHE A 51 -6.99 -1.88 -8.37
C PHE A 51 -6.44 -3.14 -7.71
N ASN A 52 -7.24 -3.82 -6.89
CA ASN A 52 -6.84 -5.08 -6.26
C ASN A 52 -6.57 -6.19 -7.28
N PHE A 53 -7.37 -6.32 -8.35
CA PHE A 53 -7.09 -7.25 -9.45
C PHE A 53 -5.79 -6.91 -10.16
N TYR A 54 -5.53 -5.63 -10.37
CA TYR A 54 -4.33 -5.16 -11.00
C TYR A 54 -3.07 -5.45 -10.16
N ALA A 55 -3.11 -5.14 -8.88
CA ALA A 55 -2.04 -5.45 -7.95
C ALA A 55 -1.82 -6.97 -7.81
N GLU A 56 -2.89 -7.77 -7.82
CA GLU A 56 -2.79 -9.23 -7.80
C GLU A 56 -2.15 -9.78 -9.08
N HIS A 57 -2.47 -9.21 -10.24
CA HIS A 57 -1.83 -9.57 -11.51
C HIS A 57 -0.31 -9.35 -11.47
N ILE A 58 0.15 -8.21 -10.96
CA ILE A 58 1.56 -7.91 -10.79
C ILE A 58 2.23 -8.94 -9.88
N MET A 59 1.65 -9.22 -8.73
CA MET A 59 2.23 -10.15 -7.75
C MET A 59 2.33 -11.58 -8.30
N ARG A 60 1.32 -12.06 -9.02
CA ARG A 60 1.35 -13.39 -9.67
C ARG A 60 2.41 -13.48 -10.77
N ASN A 61 2.49 -12.45 -11.62
CA ASN A 61 3.46 -12.44 -12.71
C ASN A 61 4.90 -12.29 -12.20
N SER A 62 5.11 -11.68 -11.06
CA SER A 62 6.41 -11.61 -10.39
C SER A 62 6.89 -12.99 -9.89
N ARG A 63 6.06 -14.06 -10.02
CA ARG A 63 6.37 -15.44 -9.63
C ARG A 63 6.95 -15.57 -8.22
N LEU A 64 6.45 -14.76 -7.30
CA LEU A 64 6.91 -14.76 -5.91
C LEU A 64 6.64 -16.10 -5.21
N GLU A 65 5.56 -16.80 -5.61
CA GLU A 65 5.18 -18.10 -5.07
C GLU A 65 6.12 -19.23 -5.50
N GLU A 66 6.69 -19.15 -6.71
CA GLU A 66 7.63 -20.15 -7.25
C GLU A 66 9.05 -20.03 -6.66
N ALA A 67 9.40 -18.82 -6.25
CA ALA A 67 10.69 -18.54 -5.65
C ALA A 67 10.65 -18.97 -4.19
N GLN A 68 10.73 -20.08 -3.67
CA GLN A 68 10.75 -20.46 -2.24
C GLN A 68 11.11 -19.34 -1.23
N ALA A 69 10.94 -18.11 -1.67
CA ALA A 69 11.27 -16.86 -1.02
C ALA A 69 10.25 -16.54 0.07
N GLY A 70 10.65 -15.77 1.08
CA GLY A 70 9.78 -15.32 2.15
C GLY A 70 10.07 -15.95 3.50
N ILE A 71 9.29 -15.56 4.48
CA ILE A 71 9.43 -15.98 5.88
C ILE A 71 8.46 -17.14 6.18
N LYS A 72 8.92 -18.19 6.82
CA LYS A 72 8.07 -19.31 7.24
C LYS A 72 7.31 -19.00 8.52
N ILE A 73 5.98 -18.85 8.42
CA ILE A 73 5.10 -18.68 9.57
C ILE A 73 4.08 -19.83 9.59
N ALA A 74 4.03 -20.58 10.67
CA ALA A 74 3.09 -21.70 10.85
C ALA A 74 3.05 -22.68 9.64
N ARG A 75 4.22 -23.08 9.12
CA ARG A 75 4.43 -23.95 7.94
C ARG A 75 3.97 -23.36 6.60
N ARG A 76 3.63 -22.07 6.56
CA ARG A 76 3.33 -21.34 5.32
C ARG A 76 4.46 -20.40 5.00
N ASN A 77 4.82 -20.31 3.73
CA ASN A 77 5.78 -19.32 3.27
C ASN A 77 5.03 -18.01 2.96
N ILE A 78 5.40 -16.93 3.65
CA ILE A 78 4.79 -15.61 3.47
C ILE A 78 5.87 -14.70 2.91
N HIS A 79 5.69 -14.25 1.69
CA HIS A 79 6.64 -13.40 0.97
C HIS A 79 6.12 -11.96 0.77
N ASN A 80 4.81 -11.74 0.92
CA ASN A 80 4.24 -10.40 0.89
C ASN A 80 3.02 -10.25 1.80
N LEU A 81 2.79 -9.01 2.23
CA LEU A 81 1.53 -8.55 2.82
C LEU A 81 1.07 -7.34 2.01
N LYS A 82 -0.18 -7.37 1.58
CA LYS A 82 -0.72 -6.33 0.71
C LYS A 82 -2.03 -5.76 1.26
N TYR A 83 -2.13 -4.44 1.26
CA TYR A 83 -3.35 -3.71 1.58
C TYR A 83 -3.45 -2.48 0.68
N ALA A 84 -4.40 -2.49 -0.24
CA ALA A 84 -4.52 -1.47 -1.29
C ALA A 84 -3.18 -1.26 -2.02
N ASP A 85 -2.62 -0.05 -1.98
CA ASP A 85 -1.32 0.31 -2.54
C ASP A 85 -0.14 0.02 -1.61
N ASP A 86 -0.39 -0.18 -0.31
CA ASP A 86 0.65 -0.54 0.64
C ASP A 86 1.02 -2.03 0.50
N THR A 87 2.29 -2.29 0.26
CA THR A 87 2.82 -3.66 0.12
C THR A 87 4.09 -3.81 0.94
N ILE A 88 4.16 -4.88 1.75
CA ILE A 88 5.39 -5.33 2.41
C ILE A 88 5.89 -6.57 1.68
N LEU A 89 7.15 -6.56 1.27
CA LEU A 89 7.88 -7.75 0.82
C LEU A 89 8.72 -8.28 1.97
N MET A 90 8.78 -9.60 2.12
CA MET A 90 9.51 -10.27 3.18
C MET A 90 10.43 -11.34 2.60
N ALA A 91 11.64 -11.43 3.12
CA ALA A 91 12.63 -12.43 2.74
C ALA A 91 13.55 -12.75 3.92
N GLU A 92 14.21 -13.89 3.87
CA GLU A 92 15.19 -14.32 4.89
C GLU A 92 16.59 -13.76 4.62
N SER A 93 16.90 -13.34 3.37
CA SER A 93 18.17 -12.72 3.00
C SER A 93 18.01 -11.41 2.22
N GLU A 94 19.08 -10.65 2.16
CA GLU A 94 19.16 -9.39 1.42
C GLU A 94 19.05 -9.62 -0.09
N GLU A 95 19.75 -10.62 -0.60
CA GLU A 95 19.78 -10.98 -2.02
C GLU A 95 18.39 -11.42 -2.49
N GLU A 96 17.72 -12.20 -1.66
CA GLU A 96 16.36 -12.63 -1.92
C GLU A 96 15.40 -11.44 -1.98
N LEU A 97 15.46 -10.54 -1.00
CA LEU A 97 14.60 -9.35 -0.98
C LEU A 97 14.86 -8.43 -2.19
N LYS A 98 16.13 -8.26 -2.59
CA LYS A 98 16.49 -7.52 -3.82
C LYS A 98 15.88 -8.18 -5.05
N SER A 99 16.01 -9.49 -5.18
CA SER A 99 15.45 -10.24 -6.30
C SER A 99 13.91 -10.09 -6.37
N LEU A 100 13.23 -10.21 -5.22
CA LEU A 100 11.77 -10.01 -5.15
C LEU A 100 11.37 -8.60 -5.57
N LEU A 101 12.04 -7.60 -5.04
CA LEU A 101 11.75 -6.20 -5.33
C LEU A 101 11.97 -5.86 -6.81
N MET A 102 13.06 -6.36 -7.41
CA MET A 102 13.32 -6.15 -8.84
C MET A 102 12.27 -6.79 -9.73
N LYS A 103 11.82 -8.00 -9.41
CA LYS A 103 10.71 -8.66 -10.13
C LYS A 103 9.41 -7.87 -10.03
N VAL A 104 9.05 -7.42 -8.84
CA VAL A 104 7.83 -6.60 -8.63
C VAL A 104 7.95 -5.28 -9.38
N LYS A 105 9.12 -4.64 -9.36
CA LYS A 105 9.38 -3.41 -10.11
C LYS A 105 9.19 -3.62 -11.60
N GLU A 106 9.82 -4.64 -12.18
CA GLU A 106 9.73 -4.95 -13.60
C GLU A 106 8.27 -5.21 -14.05
N GLU A 107 7.53 -6.03 -13.29
CA GLU A 107 6.13 -6.31 -13.61
C GLU A 107 5.23 -5.09 -13.43
N SER A 108 5.53 -4.22 -12.45
CA SER A 108 4.81 -2.97 -12.25
C SER A 108 5.04 -1.99 -13.41
N GLU A 109 6.26 -1.89 -13.91
CA GLU A 109 6.62 -1.02 -15.03
C GLU A 109 5.95 -1.47 -16.34
N LYS A 110 5.85 -2.79 -16.60
CA LYS A 110 5.13 -3.34 -17.77
C LYS A 110 3.67 -2.89 -17.84
N VAL A 111 3.07 -2.64 -16.70
CA VAL A 111 1.67 -2.21 -16.59
C VAL A 111 1.52 -0.70 -16.32
N GLY A 112 2.62 0.04 -16.37
CA GLY A 112 2.63 1.51 -16.27
C GLY A 112 2.60 2.05 -14.84
N LEU A 113 2.85 1.22 -13.81
CA LEU A 113 3.06 1.64 -12.44
C LEU A 113 4.55 1.81 -12.16
N LYS A 114 4.92 2.92 -11.54
CA LYS A 114 6.30 3.17 -11.11
C LYS A 114 6.41 3.00 -9.61
N LEU A 115 7.39 2.20 -9.19
CA LEU A 115 7.75 2.05 -7.80
C LEU A 115 8.45 3.34 -7.32
N SER A 116 7.95 3.96 -6.26
CA SER A 116 8.60 5.16 -5.69
C SER A 116 9.65 4.74 -4.68
N ILE A 117 10.92 4.68 -5.08
CA ILE A 117 12.05 4.27 -4.21
C ILE A 117 12.14 5.16 -2.97
N GLN A 118 11.91 6.47 -3.13
CA GLN A 118 11.96 7.44 -2.01
C GLN A 118 10.90 7.19 -0.92
N LYS A 119 9.77 6.56 -1.26
CA LYS A 119 8.72 6.22 -0.29
C LYS A 119 8.92 4.85 0.34
N ASN A 120 9.73 4.02 -0.28
CA ASN A 120 10.00 2.67 0.20
C ASN A 120 11.02 2.70 1.34
N LYS A 121 10.81 1.83 2.31
CA LYS A 121 11.68 1.69 3.48
C LYS A 121 12.05 0.25 3.67
N ILE A 122 13.27 0.02 4.11
CA ILE A 122 13.77 -1.32 4.41
C ILE A 122 13.93 -1.47 5.92
N MET A 123 13.48 -2.60 6.43
CA MET A 123 13.68 -3.00 7.81
C MET A 123 14.48 -4.31 7.84
N VAL A 124 15.57 -4.32 8.58
CA VAL A 124 16.45 -5.48 8.74
C VAL A 124 16.60 -5.83 10.22
N SER A 125 16.56 -7.12 10.53
CA SER A 125 16.77 -7.64 11.89
C SER A 125 18.25 -7.87 12.21
N GLY A 126 19.16 -7.00 11.73
CA GLY A 126 20.61 -7.13 11.89
C GLY A 126 21.33 -5.80 11.73
N PRO A 127 22.67 -5.83 11.62
CA PRO A 127 23.45 -4.65 11.29
C PRO A 127 23.01 -4.13 9.92
N ILE A 128 22.78 -2.82 9.87
CA ILE A 128 22.24 -2.16 8.68
C ILE A 128 23.39 -1.84 7.74
N THR A 129 23.35 -2.38 6.54
CA THR A 129 24.14 -1.93 5.40
C THR A 129 23.34 -0.93 4.58
N SER A 130 24.00 -0.04 3.84
CA SER A 130 23.31 0.84 2.90
C SER A 130 22.70 0.00 1.76
N TRP A 131 21.42 0.19 1.50
CA TRP A 131 20.73 -0.48 0.39
C TRP A 131 20.64 0.47 -0.80
N GLU A 132 21.11 -0.01 -1.94
CA GLU A 132 21.07 0.71 -3.21
C GLU A 132 20.31 -0.11 -4.25
N ILE A 133 19.38 0.53 -4.95
CA ILE A 133 18.63 -0.03 -6.07
C ILE A 133 18.64 1.00 -7.19
N ASP A 134 19.13 0.61 -8.38
CA ASP A 134 19.23 1.47 -9.56
C ASP A 134 19.96 2.80 -9.30
N GLY A 135 20.98 2.80 -8.45
CA GLY A 135 21.73 4.00 -8.09
C GLY A 135 21.04 4.90 -7.04
N GLU A 136 19.87 4.51 -6.54
CA GLU A 136 19.18 5.23 -5.47
C GLU A 136 19.33 4.50 -4.12
N ILE A 137 19.70 5.27 -3.08
CA ILE A 137 19.86 4.74 -1.73
C ILE A 137 18.47 4.67 -1.06
N MET A 138 18.10 3.48 -0.60
CA MET A 138 16.87 3.28 0.15
C MET A 138 17.05 3.56 1.64
N GLU A 139 16.05 4.22 2.23
CA GLU A 139 16.03 4.50 3.67
C GLU A 139 15.88 3.20 4.46
N THR A 140 16.83 2.94 5.35
CA THR A 140 16.77 1.81 6.28
C THR A 140 16.23 2.28 7.62
N VAL A 141 15.19 1.62 8.13
CA VAL A 141 14.50 2.01 9.36
C VAL A 141 14.47 0.86 10.37
N ARG A 142 14.54 1.20 11.64
CA ARG A 142 14.36 0.24 12.74
C ARG A 142 12.91 0.15 13.21
N VAL A 143 12.09 1.09 12.81
CA VAL A 143 10.70 1.20 13.20
C VAL A 143 9.89 1.66 12.01
N PHE A 144 8.78 0.99 11.76
CA PHE A 144 7.85 1.30 10.68
C PHE A 144 6.40 1.25 11.18
N ILE A 145 5.54 2.09 10.64
CA ILE A 145 4.11 2.04 10.91
C ILE A 145 3.41 1.49 9.68
N PHE A 146 2.82 0.30 9.82
CA PHE A 146 2.04 -0.34 8.78
C PHE A 146 0.60 -0.54 9.24
N LEU A 147 -0.36 -0.05 8.47
CA LEU A 147 -1.80 -0.09 8.78
C LEU A 147 -2.11 0.38 10.23
N GLY A 148 -1.43 1.43 10.65
CA GLY A 148 -1.59 1.99 11.98
C GLY A 148 -0.94 1.18 13.11
N SER A 149 -0.20 0.11 12.84
CA SER A 149 0.56 -0.66 13.82
C SER A 149 2.05 -0.37 13.73
N LYS A 150 2.69 -0.14 14.86
CA LYS A 150 4.13 0.10 14.97
C LYS A 150 4.87 -1.23 15.00
N ILE A 151 5.67 -1.47 13.97
CA ILE A 151 6.51 -2.66 13.83
C ILE A 151 7.96 -2.26 14.11
N THR A 152 8.69 -3.08 14.85
CA THR A 152 10.10 -2.87 15.19
C THR A 152 10.96 -3.99 14.61
N ALA A 153 12.17 -3.67 14.18
CA ALA A 153 13.11 -4.66 13.63
C ALA A 153 13.49 -5.78 14.62
N GLY A 154 13.45 -5.50 15.92
CA GLY A 154 13.69 -6.48 16.98
C GLY A 154 12.47 -7.31 17.39
N GLY A 155 11.31 -7.13 16.75
CA GLY A 155 10.07 -7.86 17.08
C GLY A 155 9.44 -7.45 18.44
N ASP A 156 9.97 -6.45 19.13
CA ASP A 156 9.41 -5.99 20.42
C ASP A 156 8.11 -5.19 20.21
N CYS A 157 7.01 -5.73 20.69
CA CYS A 157 5.69 -5.10 20.62
C CYS A 157 5.38 -4.16 21.80
N SER A 158 6.24 -4.06 22.81
CA SER A 158 6.00 -3.26 24.03
C SER A 158 5.69 -1.78 23.74
N GLN A 159 6.39 -1.22 22.77
CA GLN A 159 6.17 0.17 22.34
C GLN A 159 4.81 0.35 21.66
N GLU A 160 4.36 -0.61 20.84
CA GLU A 160 3.05 -0.57 20.21
C GLU A 160 1.92 -0.71 21.24
N ILE A 161 2.06 -1.62 22.19
CA ILE A 161 1.09 -1.79 23.28
C ILE A 161 0.94 -0.48 24.07
N LYS A 162 2.05 0.15 24.49
CA LYS A 162 2.02 1.43 25.18
C LYS A 162 1.35 2.53 24.35
N ARG A 163 1.69 2.59 23.06
CA ARG A 163 1.09 3.57 22.13
C ARG A 163 -0.43 3.36 22.00
N ARG A 164 -0.90 2.12 21.84
CA ARG A 164 -2.34 1.81 21.76
C ARG A 164 -3.08 2.16 23.04
N LEU A 165 -2.50 1.87 24.19
CA LEU A 165 -3.08 2.25 25.48
C LEU A 165 -3.22 3.78 25.63
N LEU A 166 -2.20 4.54 25.20
CA LEU A 166 -2.27 6.01 25.22
C LEU A 166 -3.34 6.55 24.27
N LEU A 167 -3.44 6.00 23.05
CA LEU A 167 -4.48 6.38 22.09
C LEU A 167 -5.89 6.07 22.62
N GLY A 168 -6.08 4.91 23.24
CA GLY A 168 -7.35 4.54 23.87
C GLY A 168 -7.72 5.50 25.00
N ARG A 169 -6.78 5.82 25.89
CA ARG A 169 -6.99 6.82 26.96
C ARG A 169 -7.38 8.18 26.39
N LYS A 170 -6.67 8.66 25.37
CA LYS A 170 -6.98 9.94 24.72
C LYS A 170 -8.37 9.93 24.08
N ALA A 171 -8.77 8.85 23.42
CA ALA A 171 -10.11 8.71 22.85
C ALA A 171 -11.19 8.74 23.94
N MET A 172 -10.99 8.04 25.05
CA MET A 172 -11.91 8.07 26.20
C MET A 172 -12.02 9.46 26.83
N THR A 173 -10.91 10.17 27.00
CA THR A 173 -10.92 11.55 27.55
C THR A 173 -11.69 12.49 26.61
N ASN A 174 -11.53 12.36 25.30
CA ASN A 174 -12.28 13.17 24.33
C ASN A 174 -13.79 12.85 24.37
N LEU A 175 -14.16 11.58 24.48
CA LEU A 175 -15.54 11.14 24.65
C LEU A 175 -16.18 11.68 25.93
N ASP A 176 -15.47 11.66 27.05
CA ASP A 176 -15.94 12.19 28.33
C ASP A 176 -16.26 13.69 28.25
N SER A 177 -15.43 14.45 27.51
CA SER A 177 -15.69 15.88 27.25
C SER A 177 -16.98 16.12 26.47
N ILE A 178 -17.30 15.24 25.48
CA ILE A 178 -18.51 15.30 24.66
C ILE A 178 -19.75 14.91 25.49
N LEU A 179 -19.65 13.85 26.28
CA LEU A 179 -20.73 13.38 27.15
C LEU A 179 -21.12 14.43 28.17
N LYS A 180 -20.12 15.05 28.84
CA LYS A 180 -20.36 16.14 29.80
C LYS A 180 -20.94 17.42 29.18
N SER A 181 -20.70 17.65 27.88
CA SER A 181 -21.31 18.81 27.18
C SER A 181 -22.78 18.59 26.81
N LYS A 182 -23.22 17.32 26.62
CA LYS A 182 -24.63 17.00 26.35
C LYS A 182 -25.58 17.29 27.53
N ASP A 183 -25.08 17.19 28.74
CA ASP A 183 -25.88 17.52 29.93
C ASP A 183 -26.23 19.01 30.05
N LYS A 184 -25.61 19.88 29.22
CA LYS A 184 -25.91 21.31 29.13
C LYS A 184 -26.96 21.67 28.10
N ILE A 185 -27.38 20.73 27.24
CA ILE A 185 -28.32 20.99 26.13
C ILE A 185 -29.78 20.69 26.57
N ASN A 186 -30.01 20.03 27.70
CA ASN A 186 -31.32 19.65 28.24
C ASN A 186 -31.72 20.48 29.46
N LYS A 187 -31.30 21.75 29.57
CA LYS A 187 -31.82 22.72 30.52
C LYS A 187 -32.42 23.94 29.81
#